data_5cecc988c4f3a99984ef98ed44943a32
#
_entry.id   5cecc988c4f3a99984ef98ed44943a32
#
_cell.length_a   1.000
_cell.length_b   1.000
_cell.length_c   1.000
_cell.angle_alpha   90.00
_cell.angle_beta   90.00
_cell.angle_gamma   90.00
#
_symmetry.space_group_name_H-M   'P 1'
#
loop_
_entity.id
_entity.type
_entity.pdbx_description
1 polymer ?
#
loop_
_entity_poly.entity_id
_entity_poly.type
_entity_poly.pdbx_seq_one_letter_code
_entity_poly.pdbx_strand_id
1 'polypeptide(L)'
;MAAPNDQKVALITGASSGIGKTAALHLYDAGFLVYAVARRTDRMQDLRDHGITTLIMDVTDEQSTVAGVNKILGDTGRIDVLVNNAGYGSYGAVEDVALDEARRQFEVNLFGAARLIQLVLPSMRTRGSGTIINISSMGGKIHTPFGAWYHATKFALEALSDCLRLETKPFGINVVVIEPGGIRTEWAEIAADHLRATSGHGAYANQATAVATAFSSPAMAKRSSPPDVIAKTIVKAALARRPKTRYAVGSGAKPLIFLRRVLPDRVYDAFIRRASGIR
;
A
#
# COMPACT_ATOMS: atom_id res chain seq x y z
N MET A 1 21.51 34.71 5.26
CA MET A 1 20.31 33.87 5.23
C MET A 1 20.72 32.55 4.63
N ALA A 2 20.62 31.45 5.38
CA ALA A 2 20.85 30.11 4.82
C ALA A 2 19.80 29.87 3.72
N ALA A 3 20.23 29.30 2.59
CA ALA A 3 19.34 28.94 1.50
C ALA A 3 18.24 27.99 2.04
N PRO A 4 16.99 28.11 1.57
CA PRO A 4 15.93 27.21 2.00
C PRO A 4 16.37 25.79 1.69
N ASN A 5 16.25 24.96 2.69
CA ASN A 5 16.64 23.59 2.86
C ASN A 5 16.51 22.78 1.55
N ASP A 6 17.65 22.35 1.00
CA ASP A 6 17.72 21.50 -0.21
C ASP A 6 17.27 20.04 0.09
N GLN A 7 16.73 19.84 1.28
CA GLN A 7 16.26 18.57 1.78
C GLN A 7 15.00 18.12 1.04
N LYS A 8 15.02 16.91 0.48
CA LYS A 8 13.87 16.34 -0.21
C LYS A 8 12.74 16.02 0.77
N VAL A 9 11.51 16.30 0.36
CA VAL A 9 10.30 16.09 1.16
C VAL A 9 9.59 14.81 0.74
N ALA A 10 9.27 13.95 1.71
CA ALA A 10 8.52 12.73 1.52
C ALA A 10 7.18 12.78 2.29
N LEU A 11 6.08 12.56 1.59
CA LEU A 11 4.75 12.34 2.17
C LEU A 11 4.44 10.83 2.15
N ILE A 12 4.12 10.25 3.31
CA ILE A 12 3.75 8.85 3.41
C ILE A 12 2.41 8.67 4.14
N THR A 13 1.50 7.92 3.53
CA THR A 13 0.17 7.62 4.09
C THR A 13 0.13 6.29 4.82
N GLY A 14 -0.80 6.16 5.77
CA GLY A 14 -0.95 4.94 6.56
C GLY A 14 0.23 4.67 7.50
N ALA A 15 0.86 5.75 8.01
CA ALA A 15 2.09 5.67 8.79
C ALA A 15 1.90 5.30 10.26
N SER A 16 0.68 5.00 10.72
CA SER A 16 0.41 4.63 12.12
C SER A 16 0.84 3.20 12.49
N SER A 17 1.18 2.35 11.51
CA SER A 17 1.61 0.97 11.76
C SER A 17 2.33 0.34 10.54
N GLY A 18 2.89 -0.85 10.75
CA GLY A 18 3.38 -1.74 9.71
C GLY A 18 4.36 -1.10 8.71
N ILE A 19 4.13 -1.32 7.41
CA ILE A 19 4.99 -0.85 6.33
C ILE A 19 5.15 0.67 6.36
N GLY A 20 4.04 1.42 6.52
CA GLY A 20 4.06 2.88 6.49
C GLY A 20 4.91 3.48 7.59
N LYS A 21 4.77 2.97 8.82
CA LYS A 21 5.55 3.41 9.97
C LYS A 21 7.04 3.13 9.79
N THR A 22 7.38 1.89 9.42
CA THR A 22 8.77 1.50 9.17
C THR A 22 9.38 2.31 8.02
N ALA A 23 8.62 2.56 6.96
CA ALA A 23 9.10 3.35 5.82
C ALA A 23 9.32 4.83 6.18
N ALA A 24 8.49 5.41 7.06
CA ALA A 24 8.69 6.78 7.55
C ALA A 24 10.04 6.92 8.26
N LEU A 25 10.38 5.98 9.16
CA LEU A 25 11.68 5.94 9.83
C LEU A 25 12.84 5.81 8.83
N HIS A 26 12.78 4.84 7.93
CA HIS A 26 13.84 4.63 6.93
C HIS A 26 14.03 5.81 5.96
N LEU A 27 12.94 6.52 5.58
CA LEU A 27 13.05 7.73 4.77
C LEU A 27 13.70 8.87 5.55
N TYR A 28 13.35 9.02 6.82
CA TYR A 28 13.98 10.00 7.71
C TYR A 28 15.48 9.74 7.87
N ASP A 29 15.88 8.50 8.17
CA ASP A 29 17.28 8.08 8.27
C ASP A 29 18.06 8.27 6.94
N ALA A 30 17.35 8.22 5.81
CA ALA A 30 17.91 8.50 4.49
C ALA A 30 17.99 9.99 4.15
N GLY A 31 17.70 10.88 5.12
CA GLY A 31 17.84 12.33 5.01
C GLY A 31 16.65 13.07 4.41
N PHE A 32 15.46 12.45 4.29
CA PHE A 32 14.26 13.15 3.86
C PHE A 32 13.62 13.93 5.01
N LEU A 33 13.03 15.09 4.70
CA LEU A 33 12.02 15.69 5.55
C LEU A 33 10.71 14.89 5.37
N VAL A 34 10.30 14.16 6.40
CA VAL A 34 9.20 13.21 6.30
C VAL A 34 7.94 13.79 6.94
N TYR A 35 6.84 13.76 6.18
CA TYR A 35 5.49 13.96 6.65
C TYR A 35 4.77 12.61 6.67
N ALA A 36 4.58 12.07 7.86
CA ALA A 36 3.89 10.82 8.11
C ALA A 36 2.42 11.08 8.44
N VAL A 37 1.49 10.56 7.63
CA VAL A 37 0.08 10.86 7.82
C VAL A 37 -0.76 9.61 8.05
N ALA A 38 -1.73 9.71 8.97
CA ALA A 38 -2.71 8.68 9.27
C ALA A 38 -3.90 9.29 10.03
N ARG A 39 -4.98 8.50 10.17
CA ARG A 39 -6.14 8.88 11.00
C ARG A 39 -5.82 8.79 12.50
N ARG A 40 -5.02 7.80 12.91
CA ARG A 40 -4.67 7.49 14.31
C ARG A 40 -3.30 8.07 14.66
N THR A 41 -3.26 9.35 14.99
CA THR A 41 -2.00 10.04 15.30
C THR A 41 -1.42 9.67 16.67
N ASP A 42 -2.25 9.18 17.59
CA ASP A 42 -1.83 8.60 18.88
C ASP A 42 -0.80 7.48 18.70
N ARG A 43 -0.94 6.67 17.64
CA ARG A 43 -0.02 5.58 17.30
C ARG A 43 1.27 6.03 16.59
N MET A 44 1.48 7.34 16.42
CA MET A 44 2.65 7.90 15.75
C MET A 44 3.56 8.72 16.70
N GLN A 45 3.41 8.56 18.03
CA GLN A 45 4.22 9.31 18.99
C GLN A 45 5.71 9.05 18.81
N ASP A 46 6.10 7.79 18.64
CA ASP A 46 7.48 7.39 18.39
C ASP A 46 8.09 7.97 17.10
N LEU A 47 7.26 8.23 16.07
CA LEU A 47 7.70 8.95 14.87
C LEU A 47 8.02 10.42 15.19
N ARG A 48 7.18 11.07 16.02
CA ARG A 48 7.44 12.46 16.49
C ARG A 48 8.71 12.53 17.32
N ASP A 49 8.90 11.57 18.21
CA ASP A 49 10.09 11.48 19.07
C ASP A 49 11.38 11.30 18.25
N HIS A 50 11.24 10.73 17.03
CA HIS A 50 12.33 10.63 16.04
C HIS A 50 12.55 11.90 15.20
N GLY A 51 11.70 12.94 15.36
CA GLY A 51 11.78 14.18 14.56
C GLY A 51 10.96 14.16 13.27
N ILE A 52 10.10 13.16 13.07
CA ILE A 52 9.22 13.06 11.90
C ILE A 52 7.95 13.89 12.13
N THR A 53 7.59 14.74 11.18
CA THR A 53 6.34 15.51 11.23
C THR A 53 5.16 14.59 10.99
N THR A 54 4.21 14.57 11.95
CA THR A 54 3.00 13.76 11.82
C THR A 54 1.77 14.64 11.66
N LEU A 55 0.87 14.26 10.72
CA LEU A 55 -0.40 14.97 10.50
C LEU A 55 -1.57 14.00 10.55
N ILE A 56 -2.72 14.50 11.00
CA ILE A 56 -4.00 13.79 10.83
C ILE A 56 -4.39 13.91 9.35
N MET A 57 -4.66 12.75 8.72
CA MET A 57 -5.21 12.72 7.37
C MET A 57 -6.04 11.45 7.17
N ASP A 58 -7.28 11.62 6.77
CA ASP A 58 -8.09 10.54 6.21
C ASP A 58 -8.01 10.64 4.68
N VAL A 59 -7.48 9.61 4.04
CA VAL A 59 -7.32 9.58 2.58
C VAL A 59 -8.65 9.49 1.84
N THR A 60 -9.75 9.22 2.52
CA THR A 60 -11.11 9.17 1.97
C THR A 60 -11.87 10.48 2.14
N ASP A 61 -11.30 11.44 2.86
CA ASP A 61 -11.88 12.75 3.09
C ASP A 61 -11.17 13.81 2.25
N GLU A 62 -11.92 14.45 1.36
CA GLU A 62 -11.41 15.47 0.43
C GLU A 62 -10.80 16.67 1.17
N GLN A 63 -11.49 17.17 2.19
CA GLN A 63 -11.00 18.34 2.94
C GLN A 63 -9.72 18.00 3.69
N SER A 64 -9.67 16.82 4.29
CA SER A 64 -8.48 16.32 5.00
C SER A 64 -7.27 16.18 4.08
N THR A 65 -7.45 15.61 2.89
CA THR A 65 -6.36 15.42 1.91
C THR A 65 -5.86 16.75 1.36
N VAL A 66 -6.76 17.64 0.98
CA VAL A 66 -6.43 18.98 0.48
C VAL A 66 -5.71 19.81 1.55
N ALA A 67 -6.25 19.85 2.77
CA ALA A 67 -5.63 20.60 3.88
C ALA A 67 -4.23 20.06 4.21
N GLY A 68 -4.06 18.74 4.28
CA GLY A 68 -2.77 18.12 4.56
C GLY A 68 -1.72 18.40 3.49
N VAL A 69 -2.06 18.25 2.21
CA VAL A 69 -1.12 18.55 1.11
C VAL A 69 -0.78 20.05 1.06
N ASN A 70 -1.78 20.93 1.21
CA ASN A 70 -1.55 22.39 1.23
C ASN A 70 -0.66 22.80 2.41
N LYS A 71 -0.84 22.20 3.58
CA LYS A 71 0.04 22.44 4.72
C LYS A 71 1.49 22.07 4.38
N ILE A 72 1.73 20.88 3.82
CA ILE A 72 3.09 20.44 3.47
C ILE A 72 3.71 21.36 2.42
N LEU A 73 2.95 21.73 1.38
CA LEU A 73 3.42 22.64 0.34
C LEU A 73 3.65 24.04 0.89
N GLY A 74 2.83 24.52 1.82
CA GLY A 74 3.03 25.80 2.51
C GLY A 74 4.29 25.83 3.38
N ASP A 75 4.56 24.74 4.10
CA ASP A 75 5.73 24.63 4.98
C ASP A 75 7.04 24.48 4.19
N THR A 76 7.01 23.81 3.03
CA THR A 76 8.23 23.33 2.35
C THR A 76 8.39 23.78 0.90
N GLY A 77 7.32 24.25 0.29
CA GLY A 77 7.26 24.58 -1.14
C GLY A 77 7.30 23.35 -2.07
N ARG A 78 7.43 22.12 -1.54
CA ARG A 78 7.67 20.92 -2.35
C ARG A 78 7.20 19.62 -1.70
N ILE A 79 6.87 18.65 -2.52
CA ILE A 79 6.79 17.23 -2.17
C ILE A 79 7.54 16.47 -3.26
N ASP A 80 8.63 15.81 -2.92
CA ASP A 80 9.48 15.09 -3.88
C ASP A 80 9.10 13.64 -4.03
N VAL A 81 8.62 13.04 -2.94
CA VAL A 81 8.21 11.65 -2.88
C VAL A 81 6.82 11.56 -2.25
N LEU A 82 5.89 10.93 -2.96
CA LEU A 82 4.61 10.51 -2.42
C LEU A 82 4.62 9.00 -2.27
N VAL A 83 4.39 8.48 -1.06
CA VAL A 83 4.22 7.05 -0.80
C VAL A 83 2.76 6.79 -0.43
N ASN A 84 1.99 6.30 -1.38
CA ASN A 84 0.62 5.83 -1.18
C ASN A 84 0.65 4.43 -0.57
N ASN A 85 0.66 4.38 0.77
CA ASN A 85 0.71 3.13 1.52
C ASN A 85 -0.57 2.85 2.30
N ALA A 86 -1.42 3.84 2.56
CA ALA A 86 -2.70 3.62 3.22
C ALA A 86 -3.53 2.57 2.46
N GLY A 87 -4.03 1.58 3.18
CA GLY A 87 -4.81 0.49 2.61
C GLY A 87 -5.10 -0.60 3.62
N TYR A 88 -6.14 -1.38 3.37
CA TYR A 88 -6.49 -2.53 4.18
C TYR A 88 -7.10 -3.64 3.30
N GLY A 89 -7.22 -4.84 3.86
CA GLY A 89 -7.87 -5.98 3.23
C GLY A 89 -9.15 -6.34 3.96
N SER A 90 -10.30 -6.11 3.35
CA SER A 90 -11.57 -6.68 3.78
C SER A 90 -11.80 -7.97 3.00
N TYR A 91 -11.85 -9.09 3.71
CA TYR A 91 -12.01 -10.42 3.14
C TYR A 91 -13.40 -10.96 3.47
N GLY A 92 -14.00 -11.66 2.50
CA GLY A 92 -15.30 -12.32 2.58
C GLY A 92 -15.69 -12.89 1.23
N ALA A 93 -16.66 -13.81 1.20
CA ALA A 93 -17.27 -14.27 -0.05
C ALA A 93 -17.92 -13.07 -0.77
N VAL A 94 -17.92 -13.08 -2.08
CA VAL A 94 -18.45 -11.95 -2.88
C VAL A 94 -19.90 -11.64 -2.53
N GLU A 95 -20.71 -12.67 -2.28
CA GLU A 95 -22.12 -12.50 -1.94
C GLU A 95 -22.37 -12.06 -0.49
N ASP A 96 -21.40 -12.29 0.42
CA ASP A 96 -21.54 -11.94 1.83
C ASP A 96 -21.05 -10.52 2.14
N VAL A 97 -20.12 -10.00 1.32
CA VAL A 97 -19.55 -8.66 1.55
C VAL A 97 -20.54 -7.60 1.12
N ALA A 98 -20.98 -6.76 2.06
CA ALA A 98 -21.84 -5.62 1.76
C ALA A 98 -21.15 -4.69 0.75
N LEU A 99 -21.91 -4.19 -0.25
CA LEU A 99 -21.36 -3.30 -1.27
C LEU A 99 -20.78 -2.01 -0.69
N ASP A 100 -21.29 -1.53 0.44
CA ASP A 100 -20.75 -0.33 1.08
C ASP A 100 -19.37 -0.58 1.66
N GLU A 101 -19.09 -1.78 2.20
CA GLU A 101 -17.73 -2.16 2.61
C GLU A 101 -16.79 -2.31 1.39
N ALA A 102 -17.29 -2.90 0.30
CA ALA A 102 -16.54 -2.97 -0.95
C ALA A 102 -16.20 -1.57 -1.49
N ARG A 103 -17.16 -0.64 -1.52
CA ARG A 103 -16.95 0.76 -1.90
C ARG A 103 -15.91 1.43 -1.01
N ARG A 104 -16.05 1.27 0.32
CA ARG A 104 -15.09 1.82 1.28
C ARG A 104 -13.68 1.31 1.05
N GLN A 105 -13.52 0.04 0.70
CA GLN A 105 -12.20 -0.52 0.37
C GLN A 105 -11.61 0.12 -0.89
N PHE A 106 -12.44 0.40 -1.91
CA PHE A 106 -12.01 1.16 -3.09
C PHE A 106 -11.65 2.61 -2.76
N GLU A 107 -12.44 3.29 -1.91
CA GLU A 107 -12.14 4.65 -1.47
C GLU A 107 -10.75 4.72 -0.81
N VAL A 108 -10.44 3.81 0.09
CA VAL A 108 -9.14 3.82 0.78
C VAL A 108 -7.99 3.37 -0.14
N ASN A 109 -8.15 2.23 -0.83
CA ASN A 109 -7.05 1.57 -1.50
C ASN A 109 -6.73 2.13 -2.89
N LEU A 110 -7.69 2.82 -3.53
CA LEU A 110 -7.58 3.33 -4.89
C LEU A 110 -7.84 4.84 -4.97
N PHE A 111 -9.05 5.30 -4.60
CA PHE A 111 -9.43 6.70 -4.83
C PHE A 111 -8.65 7.66 -3.95
N GLY A 112 -8.39 7.32 -2.69
CA GLY A 112 -7.54 8.13 -1.82
C GLY A 112 -6.11 8.28 -2.36
N ALA A 113 -5.52 7.20 -2.87
CA ALA A 113 -4.23 7.26 -3.55
C ALA A 113 -4.28 8.12 -4.82
N ALA A 114 -5.32 7.95 -5.65
CA ALA A 114 -5.51 8.74 -6.86
C ALA A 114 -5.67 10.22 -6.54
N ARG A 115 -6.43 10.56 -5.48
CA ARG A 115 -6.62 11.95 -5.07
C ARG A 115 -5.33 12.61 -4.61
N LEU A 116 -4.53 11.94 -3.79
CA LEU A 116 -3.22 12.45 -3.39
C LEU A 116 -2.28 12.64 -4.58
N ILE A 117 -2.30 11.73 -5.55
CA ILE A 117 -1.55 11.89 -6.80
C ILE A 117 -1.97 13.18 -7.51
N GLN A 118 -3.27 13.43 -7.69
CA GLN A 118 -3.77 14.66 -8.32
C GLN A 118 -3.29 15.93 -7.60
N LEU A 119 -3.26 15.91 -6.26
CA LEU A 119 -2.86 17.06 -5.45
C LEU A 119 -1.35 17.36 -5.52
N VAL A 120 -0.49 16.34 -5.62
CA VAL A 120 0.97 16.56 -5.65
C VAL A 120 1.52 16.78 -7.06
N LEU A 121 0.87 16.25 -8.10
CA LEU A 121 1.33 16.31 -9.49
C LEU A 121 1.61 17.72 -9.99
N PRO A 122 0.78 18.75 -9.75
CA PRO A 122 1.06 20.11 -10.23
C PRO A 122 2.41 20.64 -9.76
N SER A 123 2.72 20.45 -8.47
CA SER A 123 4.00 20.86 -7.90
C SER A 123 5.18 20.06 -8.46
N MET A 124 5.05 18.74 -8.60
CA MET A 124 6.08 17.88 -9.20
C MET A 124 6.32 18.25 -10.68
N ARG A 125 5.25 18.48 -11.44
CA ARG A 125 5.32 18.85 -12.86
C ARG A 125 6.04 20.20 -13.05
N THR A 126 5.72 21.21 -12.26
CA THR A 126 6.38 22.53 -12.32
C THR A 126 7.88 22.41 -12.05
N ARG A 127 8.31 21.51 -11.14
CA ARG A 127 9.72 21.26 -10.85
C ARG A 127 10.42 20.35 -11.85
N GLY A 128 9.69 19.68 -12.74
CA GLY A 128 10.25 18.69 -13.66
C GLY A 128 10.79 17.44 -12.95
N SER A 129 10.37 17.15 -11.72
CA SER A 129 10.86 16.01 -10.94
C SER A 129 9.89 15.61 -9.84
N GLY A 130 9.88 14.31 -9.54
CA GLY A 130 9.08 13.71 -8.47
C GLY A 130 9.10 12.19 -8.56
N THR A 131 8.74 11.54 -7.46
CA THR A 131 8.58 10.08 -7.43
C THR A 131 7.29 9.72 -6.67
N ILE A 132 6.39 9.03 -7.35
CA ILE A 132 5.16 8.49 -6.78
C ILE A 132 5.36 7.00 -6.59
N ILE A 133 5.22 6.51 -5.35
CA ILE A 133 5.39 5.12 -4.98
C ILE A 133 4.05 4.59 -4.48
N ASN A 134 3.42 3.72 -5.24
CA ASN A 134 2.17 3.09 -4.89
C ASN A 134 2.43 1.69 -4.29
N ILE A 135 1.98 1.49 -3.04
CA ILE A 135 2.08 0.18 -2.39
C ILE A 135 0.88 -0.67 -2.83
N SER A 136 1.13 -1.48 -3.84
CA SER A 136 0.21 -2.48 -4.34
C SER A 136 0.26 -3.74 -3.45
N SER A 137 0.34 -4.89 -4.04
CA SER A 137 0.50 -6.21 -3.42
C SER A 137 0.83 -7.21 -4.52
N MET A 138 1.39 -8.36 -4.18
CA MET A 138 1.29 -9.51 -5.08
C MET A 138 -0.17 -9.77 -5.47
N GLY A 139 -1.13 -9.44 -4.58
CA GLY A 139 -2.57 -9.48 -4.83
C GLY A 139 -3.08 -8.55 -5.92
N GLY A 140 -2.25 -7.65 -6.48
CA GLY A 140 -2.52 -6.90 -7.70
C GLY A 140 -2.15 -7.65 -8.99
N LYS A 141 -1.60 -8.87 -8.86
CA LYS A 141 -1.21 -9.75 -9.97
C LYS A 141 -1.75 -11.17 -9.83
N ILE A 142 -2.12 -11.57 -8.63
CA ILE A 142 -2.69 -12.88 -8.32
C ILE A 142 -4.06 -12.71 -7.67
N HIS A 143 -4.81 -13.80 -7.56
CA HIS A 143 -6.07 -13.85 -6.81
C HIS A 143 -6.08 -15.03 -5.84
N THR A 144 -6.87 -14.88 -4.79
CA THR A 144 -7.11 -15.90 -3.77
C THR A 144 -8.59 -15.93 -3.39
N PRO A 145 -9.12 -17.04 -2.90
CA PRO A 145 -10.48 -17.08 -2.39
C PRO A 145 -10.73 -16.01 -1.31
N PHE A 146 -11.95 -15.51 -1.25
CA PHE A 146 -12.42 -14.49 -0.29
C PHE A 146 -11.78 -13.11 -0.38
N GLY A 147 -10.81 -12.91 -1.27
CA GLY A 147 -10.12 -11.63 -1.44
C GLY A 147 -10.59 -10.81 -2.63
N ALA A 148 -11.74 -11.10 -3.24
CA ALA A 148 -12.16 -10.54 -4.51
C ALA A 148 -12.08 -9.00 -4.55
N TRP A 149 -12.68 -8.32 -3.57
CA TRP A 149 -12.68 -6.86 -3.50
C TRP A 149 -11.29 -6.27 -3.25
N TYR A 150 -10.51 -6.91 -2.37
CA TYR A 150 -9.12 -6.51 -2.14
C TYR A 150 -8.28 -6.64 -3.42
N HIS A 151 -8.35 -7.79 -4.09
CA HIS A 151 -7.63 -8.01 -5.34
C HIS A 151 -8.06 -7.01 -6.40
N ALA A 152 -9.38 -6.75 -6.55
CA ALA A 152 -9.90 -5.77 -7.49
C ALA A 152 -9.30 -4.37 -7.25
N THR A 153 -9.20 -3.90 -5.99
CA THR A 153 -8.57 -2.60 -5.69
C THR A 153 -7.09 -2.58 -6.07
N LYS A 154 -6.36 -3.69 -5.83
CA LYS A 154 -4.92 -3.74 -6.13
C LYS A 154 -4.64 -3.90 -7.62
N PHE A 155 -5.45 -4.65 -8.37
CA PHE A 155 -5.41 -4.68 -9.84
C PHE A 155 -5.72 -3.30 -10.43
N ALA A 156 -6.72 -2.59 -9.90
CA ALA A 156 -7.04 -1.23 -10.33
C ALA A 156 -5.88 -0.26 -10.07
N LEU A 157 -5.23 -0.34 -8.90
CA LEU A 157 -4.06 0.50 -8.57
C LEU A 157 -2.86 0.21 -9.48
N GLU A 158 -2.65 -1.05 -9.89
CA GLU A 158 -1.63 -1.42 -10.87
C GLU A 158 -1.88 -0.76 -12.23
N ALA A 159 -3.12 -0.85 -12.74
CA ALA A 159 -3.51 -0.25 -14.01
C ALA A 159 -3.40 1.29 -13.97
N LEU A 160 -3.91 1.91 -12.91
CA LEU A 160 -3.78 3.35 -12.66
C LEU A 160 -2.30 3.78 -12.69
N SER A 161 -1.44 3.02 -12.03
CA SER A 161 -0.01 3.34 -11.96
C SER A 161 0.68 3.22 -13.32
N ASP A 162 0.28 2.24 -14.14
CA ASP A 162 0.84 2.05 -15.48
C ASP A 162 0.46 3.21 -16.43
N CYS A 163 -0.81 3.63 -16.43
CA CYS A 163 -1.27 4.76 -17.21
C CYS A 163 -0.57 6.05 -16.73
N LEU A 164 -0.59 6.32 -15.43
CA LEU A 164 0.05 7.50 -14.84
C LEU A 164 1.54 7.59 -15.19
N ARG A 165 2.25 6.47 -15.22
CA ARG A 165 3.68 6.43 -15.58
C ARG A 165 3.92 6.93 -17.01
N LEU A 166 3.04 6.58 -17.94
CA LEU A 166 3.12 7.02 -19.33
C LEU A 166 2.82 8.51 -19.44
N GLU A 167 1.78 8.97 -18.75
CA GLU A 167 1.33 10.36 -18.76
C GLU A 167 2.35 11.31 -18.15
N THR A 168 3.03 10.89 -17.08
CA THR A 168 3.95 11.74 -16.30
C THR A 168 5.40 11.68 -16.76
N LYS A 169 5.75 10.73 -17.63
CA LYS A 169 7.12 10.57 -18.16
C LYS A 169 7.68 11.84 -18.80
N PRO A 170 6.94 12.60 -19.62
CA PRO A 170 7.45 13.86 -20.22
C PRO A 170 7.82 14.92 -19.19
N PHE A 171 7.26 14.82 -17.97
CA PHE A 171 7.50 15.79 -16.89
C PHE A 171 8.60 15.35 -15.91
N GLY A 172 9.36 14.29 -16.21
CA GLY A 172 10.45 13.83 -15.34
C GLY A 172 9.97 13.17 -14.04
N ILE A 173 8.70 12.78 -13.94
CA ILE A 173 8.13 12.18 -12.74
C ILE A 173 8.17 10.65 -12.86
N ASN A 174 8.72 10.00 -11.83
CA ASN A 174 8.76 8.54 -11.74
C ASN A 174 7.50 8.00 -11.06
N VAL A 175 6.92 6.93 -11.60
CA VAL A 175 5.85 6.16 -10.96
C VAL A 175 6.33 4.73 -10.73
N VAL A 176 6.31 4.32 -9.47
CA VAL A 176 6.83 3.04 -8.99
C VAL A 176 5.72 2.28 -8.29
N VAL A 177 5.59 1.02 -8.62
CA VAL A 177 4.72 0.10 -7.89
C VAL A 177 5.58 -0.86 -7.06
N ILE A 178 5.27 -0.96 -5.77
CA ILE A 178 5.83 -2.01 -4.93
C ILE A 178 4.75 -3.06 -4.74
N GLU A 179 5.11 -4.32 -4.95
CA GLU A 179 4.23 -5.50 -4.88
C GLU A 179 4.66 -6.38 -3.69
N PRO A 180 4.24 -6.03 -2.43
CA PRO A 180 4.56 -6.84 -1.26
C PRO A 180 3.97 -8.24 -1.36
N GLY A 181 4.74 -9.23 -0.93
CA GLY A 181 4.26 -10.57 -0.62
C GLY A 181 3.75 -10.64 0.83
N GLY A 182 3.93 -11.79 1.49
CA GLY A 182 3.63 -11.93 2.91
C GLY A 182 4.56 -11.07 3.75
N ILE A 183 4.02 -10.05 4.41
CA ILE A 183 4.74 -9.14 5.32
C ILE A 183 4.13 -9.25 6.71
N ARG A 184 4.98 -9.38 7.73
CA ARG A 184 4.60 -9.46 9.13
C ARG A 184 4.12 -8.10 9.65
N THR A 185 2.81 -7.87 9.59
CA THR A 185 2.10 -6.69 10.06
C THR A 185 0.74 -7.10 10.61
N GLU A 186 0.00 -6.18 11.21
CA GLU A 186 -1.37 -6.40 11.69
C GLU A 186 -2.35 -6.79 10.55
N TRP A 187 -1.94 -6.65 9.29
CA TRP A 187 -2.82 -6.82 8.12
C TRP A 187 -3.43 -8.22 8.02
N ALA A 188 -2.65 -9.28 8.32
CA ALA A 188 -3.12 -10.66 8.20
C ALA A 188 -4.18 -10.99 9.25
N GLU A 189 -4.03 -10.48 10.47
CA GLU A 189 -5.01 -10.64 11.55
C GLU A 189 -6.29 -9.88 11.22
N ILE A 190 -6.18 -8.62 10.79
CA ILE A 190 -7.33 -7.80 10.37
C ILE A 190 -8.11 -8.49 9.24
N ALA A 191 -7.42 -9.02 8.24
CA ALA A 191 -8.06 -9.74 7.12
C ALA A 191 -8.74 -11.04 7.59
N ALA A 192 -8.12 -11.79 8.51
CA ALA A 192 -8.69 -13.00 9.09
C ALA A 192 -9.96 -12.71 9.90
N ASP A 193 -9.94 -11.63 10.71
CA ASP A 193 -11.08 -11.23 11.53
C ASP A 193 -12.26 -10.76 10.68
N HIS A 194 -11.98 -9.94 9.65
CA HIS A 194 -13.01 -9.58 8.67
C HIS A 194 -13.61 -10.80 7.99
N LEU A 195 -12.79 -11.76 7.56
CA LEU A 195 -13.27 -12.98 6.92
C LEU A 195 -14.17 -13.82 7.85
N ARG A 196 -13.77 -13.96 9.12
CA ARG A 196 -14.60 -14.68 10.12
C ARG A 196 -15.92 -13.96 10.37
N ALA A 197 -15.88 -12.65 10.52
CA ALA A 197 -17.08 -11.84 10.77
C ALA A 197 -18.04 -11.85 9.56
N THR A 198 -17.51 -11.80 8.34
CA THR A 198 -18.31 -11.67 7.12
C THR A 198 -18.83 -13.02 6.62
N SER A 199 -17.98 -14.06 6.56
CA SER A 199 -18.32 -15.35 5.94
C SER A 199 -18.04 -16.56 6.84
N GLY A 200 -17.80 -16.34 8.13
CA GLY A 200 -17.63 -17.40 9.12
C GLY A 200 -18.91 -18.15 9.46
N HIS A 201 -20.01 -17.75 8.88
CA HIS A 201 -21.34 -18.36 9.05
C HIS A 201 -21.96 -18.64 7.68
N GLY A 202 -22.92 -19.54 7.60
CA GLY A 202 -23.63 -19.84 6.34
C GLY A 202 -22.86 -20.78 5.39
N ALA A 203 -23.09 -20.63 4.10
CA ALA A 203 -22.62 -21.54 3.06
C ALA A 203 -21.08 -21.61 2.94
N TYR A 204 -20.38 -20.54 3.27
CA TYR A 204 -18.92 -20.44 3.14
C TYR A 204 -18.16 -20.71 4.44
N ALA A 205 -18.84 -20.97 5.56
CA ALA A 205 -18.26 -21.01 6.91
C ALA A 205 -17.00 -21.88 7.02
N ASN A 206 -17.04 -23.09 6.49
CA ASN A 206 -15.93 -24.03 6.57
C ASN A 206 -14.70 -23.53 5.81
N GLN A 207 -14.90 -23.02 4.60
CA GLN A 207 -13.82 -22.50 3.75
C GLN A 207 -13.25 -21.21 4.30
N ALA A 208 -14.11 -20.28 4.76
CA ALA A 208 -13.72 -19.03 5.37
C ALA A 208 -12.89 -19.26 6.64
N THR A 209 -13.32 -20.19 7.50
CA THR A 209 -12.58 -20.58 8.70
C THR A 209 -11.21 -21.15 8.36
N ALA A 210 -11.11 -22.01 7.34
CA ALA A 210 -9.82 -22.57 6.91
C ALA A 210 -8.85 -21.48 6.46
N VAL A 211 -9.29 -20.55 5.61
CA VAL A 211 -8.49 -19.44 5.10
C VAL A 211 -8.11 -18.46 6.22
N ALA A 212 -9.05 -18.08 7.08
CA ALA A 212 -8.78 -17.20 8.22
C ALA A 212 -7.78 -17.81 9.20
N THR A 213 -7.87 -19.12 9.45
CA THR A 213 -6.92 -19.85 10.29
C THR A 213 -5.52 -19.85 9.64
N ALA A 214 -5.44 -20.02 8.32
CA ALA A 214 -4.18 -19.95 7.60
C ALA A 214 -3.52 -18.56 7.74
N PHE A 215 -4.30 -17.46 7.62
CA PHE A 215 -3.80 -16.10 7.77
C PHE A 215 -3.24 -15.80 9.17
N SER A 216 -3.91 -16.26 10.22
CA SER A 216 -3.49 -16.05 11.61
C SER A 216 -2.56 -17.15 12.16
N SER A 217 -2.08 -18.07 11.30
CA SER A 217 -1.24 -19.16 11.74
C SER A 217 0.18 -18.71 12.09
N PRO A 218 0.81 -19.31 13.15
CA PRO A 218 2.24 -19.08 13.47
C PRO A 218 3.17 -19.41 12.29
N ALA A 219 2.80 -20.38 11.47
CA ALA A 219 3.55 -20.76 10.28
C ALA A 219 3.56 -19.64 9.24
N MET A 220 2.43 -18.95 9.02
CA MET A 220 2.34 -17.78 8.14
C MET A 220 3.19 -16.63 8.71
N ALA A 221 3.05 -16.32 10.00
CA ALA A 221 3.84 -15.28 10.67
C ALA A 221 5.35 -15.53 10.53
N LYS A 222 5.80 -16.78 10.74
CA LYS A 222 7.22 -17.18 10.60
C LYS A 222 7.73 -17.06 9.15
N ARG A 223 6.89 -17.35 8.18
CA ARG A 223 7.22 -17.23 6.74
C ARG A 223 7.20 -15.80 6.24
N SER A 224 6.44 -14.92 6.87
CA SER A 224 6.31 -13.52 6.46
C SER A 224 7.60 -12.74 6.68
N SER A 225 7.95 -11.92 5.70
CA SER A 225 9.11 -11.03 5.79
C SER A 225 8.83 -9.86 6.74
N PRO A 226 9.84 -9.29 7.40
CA PRO A 226 9.65 -8.07 8.19
C PRO A 226 9.32 -6.87 7.28
N PRO A 227 8.62 -5.82 7.79
CA PRO A 227 8.30 -4.64 7.01
C PRO A 227 9.52 -3.87 6.50
N ASP A 228 10.68 -4.03 7.12
CA ASP A 228 11.97 -3.45 6.69
C ASP A 228 12.31 -3.72 5.23
N VAL A 229 11.98 -4.90 4.70
CA VAL A 229 12.31 -5.22 3.30
C VAL A 229 11.56 -4.33 2.33
N ILE A 230 10.34 -3.90 2.70
CA ILE A 230 9.55 -2.96 1.91
C ILE A 230 10.06 -1.54 2.14
N ALA A 231 10.33 -1.14 3.38
CA ALA A 231 10.86 0.17 3.72
C ALA A 231 12.18 0.46 2.99
N LYS A 232 13.14 -0.48 3.00
CA LYS A 232 14.39 -0.39 2.23
C LYS A 232 14.14 -0.25 0.72
N THR A 233 13.11 -0.92 0.21
CA THR A 233 12.76 -0.84 -1.21
C THR A 233 12.15 0.52 -1.55
N ILE A 234 11.32 1.08 -0.66
CA ILE A 234 10.78 2.45 -0.79
C ILE A 234 11.92 3.47 -0.84
N VAL A 235 12.86 3.42 0.10
CA VAL A 235 14.03 4.31 0.11
C VAL A 235 14.86 4.15 -1.17
N LYS A 236 15.13 2.91 -1.58
CA LYS A 236 15.86 2.65 -2.84
C LYS A 236 15.16 3.28 -4.04
N ALA A 237 13.84 3.18 -4.12
CA ALA A 237 13.06 3.77 -5.21
C ALA A 237 13.06 5.31 -5.13
N ALA A 238 12.94 5.88 -3.93
CA ALA A 238 12.91 7.32 -3.68
C ALA A 238 14.25 8.03 -4.00
N LEU A 239 15.37 7.34 -3.77
CA LEU A 239 16.71 7.88 -4.02
C LEU A 239 17.18 7.66 -5.47
N ALA A 240 16.60 6.70 -6.18
CA ALA A 240 17.06 6.36 -7.52
C ALA A 240 16.65 7.43 -8.54
N ARG A 241 17.61 7.89 -9.36
CA ARG A 241 17.32 8.79 -10.49
C ARG A 241 16.40 8.14 -11.53
N ARG A 242 16.54 6.83 -11.74
CA ARG A 242 15.71 6.00 -12.64
C ARG A 242 15.33 4.71 -11.91
N PRO A 243 14.33 4.74 -11.04
CA PRO A 243 13.87 3.54 -10.34
C PRO A 243 13.28 2.51 -11.32
N LYS A 244 13.28 1.24 -10.92
CA LYS A 244 12.47 0.24 -11.62
C LYS A 244 10.99 0.61 -11.48
N THR A 245 10.20 0.28 -12.48
CA THR A 245 8.76 0.55 -12.46
C THR A 245 8.01 -0.34 -11.47
N ARG A 246 8.57 -1.53 -11.16
CA ARG A 246 8.00 -2.50 -10.22
C ARG A 246 9.06 -3.17 -9.36
N TYR A 247 8.68 -3.45 -8.11
CA TYR A 247 9.46 -4.22 -7.15
C TYR A 247 8.57 -5.24 -6.45
N ALA A 248 8.65 -6.52 -6.88
CA ALA A 248 8.05 -7.63 -6.14
C ALA A 248 8.98 -8.03 -4.99
N VAL A 249 8.54 -7.83 -3.73
CA VAL A 249 9.38 -7.96 -2.53
C VAL A 249 8.61 -8.63 -1.39
N GLY A 250 9.32 -9.40 -0.59
CA GLY A 250 8.74 -10.15 0.53
C GLY A 250 8.37 -11.58 0.16
N SER A 251 7.93 -12.30 1.17
CA SER A 251 7.69 -13.74 1.05
C SER A 251 6.64 -14.08 0.00
N GLY A 252 6.98 -14.97 -0.90
CA GLY A 252 6.08 -15.49 -1.94
C GLY A 252 5.78 -14.53 -3.11
N ALA A 253 6.18 -13.25 -3.06
CA ALA A 253 5.83 -12.27 -4.10
C ALA A 253 6.27 -12.72 -5.50
N LYS A 254 7.57 -12.90 -5.70
CA LYS A 254 8.11 -13.27 -7.02
C LYS A 254 7.60 -14.63 -7.55
N PRO A 255 7.68 -15.73 -6.78
CA PRO A 255 7.26 -17.02 -7.29
C PRO A 255 5.75 -17.09 -7.58
N LEU A 256 4.90 -16.48 -6.76
CA LEU A 256 3.45 -16.53 -6.99
C LEU A 256 3.02 -15.68 -8.19
N ILE A 257 3.61 -14.49 -8.37
CA ILE A 257 3.37 -13.65 -9.55
C ILE A 257 3.83 -14.38 -10.82
N PHE A 258 5.01 -15.02 -10.78
CA PHE A 258 5.52 -15.79 -11.91
C PHE A 258 4.60 -16.99 -12.20
N LEU A 259 4.20 -17.75 -11.18
CA LEU A 259 3.32 -18.91 -11.32
C LEU A 259 2.00 -18.52 -11.98
N ARG A 260 1.37 -17.41 -11.50
CA ARG A 260 0.12 -16.88 -12.10
C ARG A 260 0.29 -16.49 -13.56
N ARG A 261 1.45 -16.00 -13.95
CA ARG A 261 1.74 -15.60 -15.34
C ARG A 261 1.85 -16.78 -16.30
N VAL A 262 2.33 -17.92 -15.83
CA VAL A 262 2.66 -19.07 -16.71
C VAL A 262 1.63 -20.20 -16.66
N LEU A 263 0.85 -20.30 -15.57
CA LEU A 263 -0.16 -21.34 -15.45
C LEU A 263 -1.49 -20.91 -16.08
N PRO A 264 -2.16 -21.83 -16.80
CA PRO A 264 -3.56 -21.67 -17.19
C PRO A 264 -4.46 -21.51 -15.96
N ASP A 265 -5.57 -20.79 -16.10
CA ASP A 265 -6.47 -20.45 -14.98
C ASP A 265 -6.88 -21.65 -14.14
N ARG A 266 -7.36 -22.73 -14.76
CA ARG A 266 -7.81 -23.95 -14.05
C ARG A 266 -6.71 -24.59 -13.20
N VAL A 267 -5.46 -24.56 -13.67
CA VAL A 267 -4.31 -25.15 -12.95
C VAL A 267 -3.93 -24.23 -11.79
N TYR A 268 -3.92 -22.94 -12.02
CA TYR A 268 -3.65 -21.95 -10.97
C TYR A 268 -4.74 -21.99 -9.88
N ASP A 269 -6.02 -22.05 -10.25
CA ASP A 269 -7.15 -22.15 -9.32
C ASP A 269 -7.06 -23.40 -8.43
N ALA A 270 -6.76 -24.56 -9.03
CA ALA A 270 -6.56 -25.80 -8.28
C ALA A 270 -5.39 -25.67 -7.27
N PHE A 271 -4.29 -25.06 -7.70
CA PHE A 271 -3.13 -24.80 -6.85
C PHE A 271 -3.51 -23.85 -5.68
N ILE A 272 -4.14 -22.72 -5.97
CA ILE A 272 -4.50 -21.71 -4.93
C ILE A 272 -5.55 -22.27 -3.96
N ARG A 273 -6.57 -23.01 -4.43
CA ARG A 273 -7.55 -23.66 -3.55
C ARG A 273 -6.85 -24.59 -2.55
N ARG A 274 -5.97 -25.46 -3.05
CA ARG A 274 -5.21 -26.38 -2.19
C ARG A 274 -4.29 -25.64 -1.21
N ALA A 275 -3.59 -24.60 -1.67
CA ALA A 275 -2.70 -23.78 -0.84
C ALA A 275 -3.46 -22.99 0.24
N SER A 276 -4.73 -22.66 -0.01
CA SER A 276 -5.64 -21.98 0.94
C SER A 276 -6.37 -22.93 1.88
N GLY A 277 -6.11 -24.24 1.81
CA GLY A 277 -6.79 -25.24 2.65
C GLY A 277 -8.25 -25.56 2.21
N ILE A 278 -8.66 -25.13 1.01
CA ILE A 278 -9.99 -25.39 0.46
C ILE A 278 -9.93 -26.66 -0.36
N ARG A 279 -10.72 -27.65 0.06
CA ARG A 279 -10.86 -28.94 -0.63
C ARG A 279 -11.95 -28.89 -1.68
#